data_3d7f22c9e78f6c242ea612b62c3f6bdc
#
_entry.id   3d7f22c9e78f6c242ea612b62c3f6bdc
#
_cell.length_a   1.000
_cell.length_b   1.000
_cell.length_c   1.000
_cell.angle_alpha   90.00
_cell.angle_beta   90.00
_cell.angle_gamma   90.00
#
_symmetry.space_group_name_H-M   'P 1'
#
loop_
_entity.id
_entity.type
_entity.pdbx_description
1 polymer ?
#
loop_
_entity_poly.entity_id
_entity_poly.type
_entity_poly.pdbx_seq_one_letter_code
_entity_poly.pdbx_strand_id
1 'polypeptide(L)'
;MNRKTYWKDVRKSFSSSKGRVVSIASLMALGSFALVGLKVTPPDMQHTGTSYFTKHQTADLTVTGSYGLNQSDQDLLNQVSSEANIEYGYFKDVVLKDSTDAFRLFSKPKDISTYEVVKGKLPSKQGEIALSSVYQDKYKIGDKISFSEKEGDNGKDVLKEHTFTITGFVQSSEILSSVDLGSSTAGSGELKGYAVVPESSFDSDVYMIARLAYKDVRTANPYTQDYTDKVSKHEDELEKLVKDQPANRLKELKADPQAEIDQQTSQLQTAETELNKKLEQAKASGQDKNPLVQGQLTQAQDEIAEKKEQIKEAQEKLDSIAEPSYDVYTRREARWSEGYVSYETNASVFQNLSNIFPVILYFIAALVTFVTMGRFVEEERIKAGTFKA
;
A
#
# COMPACT_ATOMS: atom_id res chain seq x y z
N MET A 1 69.81 13.96 -30.63
CA MET A 1 69.60 14.16 -29.19
C MET A 1 69.44 12.76 -28.51
N ASN A 2 70.23 12.45 -27.50
CA ASN A 2 70.30 11.12 -26.93
C ASN A 2 68.98 10.83 -26.16
N ARG A 3 68.30 9.70 -26.45
CA ARG A 3 66.99 9.33 -25.90
C ARG A 3 66.96 9.43 -24.36
N LYS A 4 68.11 9.20 -23.68
CA LYS A 4 68.24 9.31 -22.24
C LYS A 4 68.14 10.77 -21.75
N THR A 5 68.72 11.72 -22.47
CA THR A 5 68.68 13.14 -22.14
C THR A 5 67.25 13.69 -22.29
N TYR A 6 66.57 13.32 -23.33
CA TYR A 6 65.18 13.69 -23.58
C TYR A 6 64.25 13.26 -22.40
N TRP A 7 64.33 12.01 -21.99
CA TRP A 7 63.51 11.54 -20.86
C TRP A 7 63.91 12.19 -19.54
N LYS A 8 65.19 12.57 -19.34
CA LYS A 8 65.63 13.29 -18.17
C LYS A 8 65.08 14.70 -18.12
N ASP A 9 65.00 15.39 -19.26
CA ASP A 9 64.42 16.74 -19.35
C ASP A 9 62.89 16.70 -19.14
N VAL A 10 62.20 15.76 -19.76
CA VAL A 10 60.76 15.54 -19.55
C VAL A 10 60.50 15.29 -18.02
N ARG A 11 61.27 14.43 -17.36
CA ARG A 11 61.10 14.15 -15.94
C ARG A 11 61.40 15.39 -15.06
N LYS A 12 62.32 16.22 -15.45
CA LYS A 12 62.65 17.48 -14.78
C LYS A 12 61.56 18.52 -14.94
N SER A 13 60.97 18.67 -16.12
CA SER A 13 59.83 19.56 -16.38
C SER A 13 58.60 19.12 -15.58
N PHE A 14 58.29 17.82 -15.54
CA PHE A 14 57.22 17.29 -14.70
C PHE A 14 57.48 17.54 -13.20
N SER A 15 58.73 17.39 -12.77
CA SER A 15 59.15 17.62 -11.37
C SER A 15 59.06 19.08 -10.94
N SER A 16 59.27 20.04 -11.86
CA SER A 16 59.12 21.47 -11.60
C SER A 16 57.66 21.93 -11.57
N SER A 17 56.75 21.15 -12.17
CA SER A 17 55.29 21.46 -12.29
C SER A 17 54.43 20.48 -11.47
N LYS A 18 54.96 19.88 -10.41
CA LYS A 18 54.25 18.83 -9.64
C LYS A 18 52.85 19.22 -9.21
N GLY A 19 52.64 20.45 -8.73
CA GLY A 19 51.31 20.90 -8.29
C GLY A 19 50.27 20.87 -9.42
N ARG A 20 50.67 21.32 -10.63
CA ARG A 20 49.78 21.32 -11.82
C ARG A 20 49.42 19.89 -12.27
N VAL A 21 50.43 19.01 -12.32
CA VAL A 21 50.24 17.62 -12.71
C VAL A 21 49.33 16.90 -11.73
N VAL A 22 49.58 17.08 -10.41
CA VAL A 22 48.76 16.51 -9.34
C VAL A 22 47.31 17.04 -9.42
N SER A 23 47.12 18.36 -9.65
CA SER A 23 45.77 18.94 -9.77
C SER A 23 44.98 18.35 -10.97
N ILE A 24 45.61 18.22 -12.13
CA ILE A 24 44.95 17.62 -13.32
C ILE A 24 44.64 16.14 -13.07
N ALA A 25 45.64 15.39 -12.55
CA ALA A 25 45.45 13.96 -12.24
C ALA A 25 44.34 13.75 -11.21
N SER A 26 44.29 14.58 -10.17
CA SER A 26 43.24 14.52 -9.15
C SER A 26 41.85 14.84 -9.70
N LEU A 27 41.76 15.85 -10.59
CA LEU A 27 40.49 16.19 -11.22
C LEU A 27 39.98 15.08 -12.15
N MET A 28 40.87 14.47 -12.94
CA MET A 28 40.54 13.34 -13.80
C MET A 28 40.16 12.08 -12.97
N ALA A 29 40.89 11.82 -11.87
CA ALA A 29 40.60 10.73 -10.97
C ALA A 29 39.22 10.93 -10.31
N LEU A 30 38.90 12.16 -9.87
CA LEU A 30 37.58 12.50 -9.31
C LEU A 30 36.45 12.30 -10.33
N GLY A 31 36.68 12.78 -11.57
CA GLY A 31 35.73 12.60 -12.67
C GLY A 31 35.48 11.11 -12.98
N SER A 32 36.54 10.31 -13.02
CA SER A 32 36.42 8.85 -13.24
C SER A 32 35.73 8.13 -12.07
N PHE A 33 36.07 8.51 -10.85
CA PHE A 33 35.43 7.96 -9.65
C PHE A 33 33.93 8.29 -9.62
N ALA A 34 33.58 9.54 -9.89
CA ALA A 34 32.17 9.96 -9.98
C ALA A 34 31.42 9.23 -11.10
N LEU A 35 32.06 9.05 -12.27
CA LEU A 35 31.47 8.30 -13.38
C LEU A 35 31.14 6.86 -12.97
N VAL A 36 32.11 6.15 -12.43
CA VAL A 36 31.93 4.74 -12.03
C VAL A 36 30.89 4.63 -10.92
N GLY A 37 31.00 5.44 -9.85
CA GLY A 37 30.06 5.41 -8.73
C GLY A 37 28.62 5.68 -9.17
N LEU A 38 28.39 6.74 -9.96
CA LEU A 38 27.07 7.09 -10.43
C LEU A 38 26.51 6.10 -11.45
N LYS A 39 27.35 5.47 -12.29
CA LYS A 39 26.89 4.46 -13.26
C LYS A 39 26.52 3.12 -12.65
N VAL A 40 27.14 2.74 -11.54
CA VAL A 40 26.85 1.47 -10.86
C VAL A 40 25.61 1.58 -9.94
N THR A 41 25.37 2.76 -9.35
CA THR A 41 24.30 2.95 -8.37
C THR A 41 22.90 2.59 -8.89
N PRO A 42 22.40 3.07 -10.04
CA PRO A 42 21.05 2.74 -10.50
C PRO A 42 20.82 1.25 -10.76
N PRO A 43 21.70 0.52 -11.48
CA PRO A 43 21.56 -0.91 -11.65
C PRO A 43 21.56 -1.68 -10.31
N ASP A 44 22.41 -1.29 -9.35
CA ASP A 44 22.46 -1.91 -8.03
C ASP A 44 21.17 -1.67 -7.24
N MET A 45 20.63 -0.46 -7.29
CA MET A 45 19.32 -0.15 -6.71
C MET A 45 18.23 -1.03 -7.32
N GLN A 46 18.13 -1.08 -8.65
CA GLN A 46 17.13 -1.90 -9.33
C GLN A 46 17.29 -3.39 -9.01
N HIS A 47 18.51 -3.89 -8.99
CA HIS A 47 18.81 -5.28 -8.64
C HIS A 47 18.42 -5.59 -7.18
N THR A 48 18.72 -4.70 -6.26
CA THR A 48 18.36 -4.84 -4.84
C THR A 48 16.84 -4.87 -4.67
N GLY A 49 16.13 -3.93 -5.28
CA GLY A 49 14.67 -3.89 -5.24
C GLY A 49 14.03 -5.13 -5.88
N THR A 50 14.51 -5.54 -7.07
CA THR A 50 14.02 -6.76 -7.75
C THR A 50 14.23 -7.99 -6.89
N SER A 51 15.42 -8.15 -6.29
CA SER A 51 15.74 -9.28 -5.42
C SER A 51 14.86 -9.31 -4.18
N TYR A 52 14.57 -8.14 -3.59
CA TYR A 52 13.70 -8.02 -2.44
C TYR A 52 12.25 -8.42 -2.78
N PHE A 53 11.69 -7.90 -3.86
CA PHE A 53 10.33 -8.23 -4.29
C PHE A 53 10.19 -9.71 -4.69
N THR A 54 11.17 -10.27 -5.36
CA THR A 54 11.19 -11.68 -5.71
C THR A 54 11.27 -12.58 -4.48
N LYS A 55 12.13 -12.24 -3.50
CA LYS A 55 12.27 -12.96 -2.22
C LYS A 55 10.95 -13.03 -1.46
N HIS A 56 10.24 -11.91 -1.39
CA HIS A 56 8.99 -11.80 -0.64
C HIS A 56 7.74 -12.10 -1.47
N GLN A 57 7.91 -12.49 -2.73
CA GLN A 57 6.80 -12.69 -3.68
C GLN A 57 5.79 -11.54 -3.62
N THR A 58 6.30 -10.29 -3.60
CA THR A 58 5.46 -9.11 -3.49
C THR A 58 4.41 -9.09 -4.60
N ALA A 59 3.15 -8.89 -4.25
CA ALA A 59 2.04 -8.86 -5.18
C ALA A 59 2.29 -7.88 -6.33
N ASP A 60 1.93 -8.25 -7.55
CA ASP A 60 1.98 -7.38 -8.73
C ASP A 60 0.73 -6.52 -8.81
N LEU A 61 -0.43 -7.15 -8.51
CA LEU A 61 -1.72 -6.49 -8.39
C LEU A 61 -2.38 -6.84 -7.05
N THR A 62 -3.17 -5.91 -6.57
CA THR A 62 -3.95 -6.05 -5.33
C THR A 62 -5.38 -5.64 -5.60
N VAL A 63 -6.34 -6.44 -5.16
CA VAL A 63 -7.77 -6.15 -5.26
C VAL A 63 -8.35 -5.95 -3.87
N THR A 64 -9.11 -4.88 -3.69
CA THR A 64 -9.86 -4.61 -2.45
C THR A 64 -11.32 -4.29 -2.78
N GLY A 65 -12.24 -4.64 -1.89
CA GLY A 65 -13.64 -4.27 -1.98
C GLY A 65 -14.07 -3.47 -0.76
N SER A 66 -14.89 -2.44 -0.94
CA SER A 66 -15.36 -1.59 0.18
C SER A 66 -16.18 -2.37 1.22
N TYR A 67 -16.85 -3.45 0.83
CA TYR A 67 -17.56 -4.38 1.70
C TYR A 67 -16.85 -5.74 1.81
N GLY A 68 -15.53 -5.75 1.60
CA GLY A 68 -14.73 -6.97 1.54
C GLY A 68 -15.01 -7.83 0.30
N LEU A 69 -14.30 -8.96 0.22
CA LEU A 69 -14.35 -9.93 -0.88
C LEU A 69 -15.04 -11.20 -0.37
N ASN A 70 -16.27 -11.43 -0.80
CA ASN A 70 -17.04 -12.62 -0.42
C ASN A 70 -16.66 -13.84 -1.29
N GLN A 71 -17.40 -14.94 -1.15
CA GLN A 71 -17.14 -16.16 -1.91
C GLN A 71 -17.34 -15.97 -3.42
N SER A 72 -18.35 -15.18 -3.83
CA SER A 72 -18.60 -14.86 -5.24
C SER A 72 -17.44 -14.09 -5.87
N ASP A 73 -16.87 -13.12 -5.11
CA ASP A 73 -15.68 -12.36 -5.53
C ASP A 73 -14.45 -13.26 -5.64
N GLN A 74 -14.28 -14.19 -4.68
CA GLN A 74 -13.18 -15.16 -4.71
C GLN A 74 -13.30 -16.10 -5.92
N ASP A 75 -14.49 -16.61 -6.22
CA ASP A 75 -14.74 -17.49 -7.34
C ASP A 75 -14.47 -16.76 -8.68
N LEU A 76 -14.78 -15.47 -8.74
CA LEU A 76 -14.48 -14.64 -9.88
C LEU A 76 -12.97 -14.43 -10.05
N LEU A 77 -12.28 -14.01 -9.01
CA LEU A 77 -10.82 -13.79 -9.04
C LEU A 77 -10.06 -15.10 -9.31
N ASN A 78 -10.57 -16.24 -8.86
CA ASN A 78 -9.95 -17.54 -9.13
C ASN A 78 -9.95 -17.93 -10.61
N GLN A 79 -10.68 -17.25 -11.49
CA GLN A 79 -10.59 -17.48 -12.94
C GLN A 79 -9.20 -17.17 -13.51
N VAL A 80 -8.44 -16.25 -12.87
CA VAL A 80 -7.05 -15.97 -13.27
C VAL A 80 -6.00 -16.81 -12.53
N SER A 81 -6.40 -17.83 -11.77
CA SER A 81 -5.49 -18.71 -10.99
C SER A 81 -4.51 -19.53 -11.85
N SER A 82 -4.82 -19.72 -13.14
CA SER A 82 -3.89 -20.32 -14.09
C SER A 82 -2.68 -19.42 -14.38
N GLU A 83 -2.84 -18.10 -14.30
CA GLU A 83 -1.85 -17.08 -14.67
C GLU A 83 -1.19 -16.45 -13.44
N ALA A 84 -1.91 -16.33 -12.32
CA ALA A 84 -1.43 -15.74 -11.08
C ALA A 84 -1.60 -16.68 -9.89
N ASN A 85 -0.71 -16.56 -8.91
CA ASN A 85 -0.96 -17.05 -7.57
C ASN A 85 -1.79 -15.99 -6.84
N ILE A 86 -2.84 -16.42 -6.13
CA ILE A 86 -3.75 -15.52 -5.42
C ILE A 86 -3.70 -15.85 -3.94
N GLU A 87 -3.56 -14.83 -3.09
CA GLU A 87 -3.63 -14.97 -1.65
C GLU A 87 -4.60 -13.93 -1.08
N TYR A 88 -5.59 -14.43 -0.37
CA TYR A 88 -6.57 -13.60 0.34
C TYR A 88 -6.09 -13.30 1.75
N GLY A 89 -6.47 -12.14 2.26
CA GLY A 89 -6.08 -11.72 3.60
C GLY A 89 -7.05 -10.70 4.20
N TYR A 90 -6.78 -10.38 5.45
CA TYR A 90 -7.52 -9.38 6.19
C TYR A 90 -6.63 -8.18 6.48
N PHE A 91 -7.23 -7.02 6.59
CA PHE A 91 -6.63 -5.86 7.26
C PHE A 91 -7.70 -5.02 7.93
N LYS A 92 -7.31 -4.30 8.96
CA LYS A 92 -8.15 -3.31 9.63
C LYS A 92 -7.31 -2.13 10.05
N ASP A 93 -7.83 -0.94 9.79
CA ASP A 93 -7.28 0.29 10.33
C ASP A 93 -7.82 0.49 11.75
N VAL A 94 -6.91 0.70 12.67
CA VAL A 94 -7.18 0.87 14.11
C VAL A 94 -6.43 2.06 14.65
N VAL A 95 -6.80 2.52 15.83
CA VAL A 95 -6.12 3.63 16.51
C VAL A 95 -5.39 3.09 17.73
N LEU A 96 -4.14 3.50 17.93
CA LEU A 96 -3.39 3.20 19.14
C LEU A 96 -4.13 3.77 20.34
N LYS A 97 -4.35 2.96 21.37
CA LYS A 97 -5.08 3.38 22.57
C LYS A 97 -4.45 4.63 23.18
N ASP A 98 -5.29 5.56 23.60
CA ASP A 98 -4.91 6.87 24.18
C ASP A 98 -4.07 7.76 23.23
N SER A 99 -4.21 7.57 21.91
CA SER A 99 -3.54 8.32 20.85
C SER A 99 -4.49 8.58 19.68
N THR A 100 -4.03 9.37 18.71
CA THR A 100 -4.67 9.53 17.39
C THR A 100 -3.91 8.79 16.29
N ASP A 101 -2.87 8.06 16.65
CA ASP A 101 -2.00 7.34 15.72
C ASP A 101 -2.74 6.15 15.11
N ALA A 102 -2.96 6.20 13.80
CA ALA A 102 -3.57 5.10 13.07
C ALA A 102 -2.54 4.03 12.70
N PHE A 103 -2.95 2.77 12.87
CA PHE A 103 -2.20 1.58 12.49
C PHE A 103 -3.06 0.73 11.56
N ARG A 104 -2.42 0.08 10.60
CA ARG A 104 -3.05 -0.98 9.80
C ARG A 104 -2.55 -2.33 10.27
N LEU A 105 -3.47 -3.14 10.80
CA LEU A 105 -3.20 -4.51 11.18
C LEU A 105 -3.51 -5.43 10.00
N PHE A 106 -2.52 -6.18 9.54
CA PHE A 106 -2.69 -7.17 8.49
C PHE A 106 -2.71 -8.58 9.06
N SER A 107 -3.49 -9.46 8.45
CA SER A 107 -3.31 -10.89 8.68
C SER A 107 -1.94 -11.32 8.14
N LYS A 108 -1.30 -12.26 8.86
CA LYS A 108 -0.01 -12.81 8.44
C LYS A 108 -0.16 -13.53 7.08
N PRO A 109 0.55 -13.08 6.04
CA PRO A 109 0.54 -13.75 4.75
C PRO A 109 1.28 -15.10 4.83
N LYS A 110 0.92 -16.03 3.93
CA LYS A 110 1.55 -17.34 3.79
C LYS A 110 2.72 -17.27 2.81
N ASP A 111 2.45 -16.83 1.58
CA ASP A 111 3.40 -16.90 0.48
C ASP A 111 3.59 -15.55 -0.25
N ILE A 112 2.54 -14.74 -0.40
CA ILE A 112 2.58 -13.51 -1.20
C ILE A 112 2.72 -12.29 -0.28
N SER A 113 3.62 -11.38 -0.64
CA SER A 113 3.90 -10.16 0.13
C SER A 113 4.34 -10.44 1.56
N THR A 114 5.24 -11.42 1.73
CA THR A 114 5.76 -11.79 3.06
C THR A 114 6.59 -10.67 3.68
N TYR A 115 6.75 -10.75 4.99
CA TYR A 115 7.49 -9.75 5.78
C TYR A 115 8.92 -10.19 6.04
N GLU A 116 9.86 -9.24 6.00
CA GLU A 116 11.21 -9.42 6.53
C GLU A 116 11.20 -9.25 8.05
N VAL A 117 11.69 -10.25 8.77
CA VAL A 117 11.81 -10.17 10.24
C VAL A 117 13.10 -9.47 10.59
N VAL A 118 13.01 -8.28 11.19
CA VAL A 118 14.18 -7.50 11.65
C VAL A 118 14.64 -7.97 13.02
N LYS A 119 13.68 -8.26 13.91
CA LYS A 119 13.98 -8.72 15.28
C LYS A 119 12.82 -9.56 15.82
N GLY A 120 13.15 -10.62 16.53
CA GLY A 120 12.15 -11.51 17.12
C GLY A 120 11.57 -12.51 16.12
N LYS A 121 10.26 -12.67 16.09
CA LYS A 121 9.55 -13.62 15.22
C LYS A 121 8.20 -13.08 14.80
N LEU A 122 7.68 -13.60 13.69
CA LEU A 122 6.29 -13.37 13.28
C LEU A 122 5.31 -14.01 14.29
N PRO A 123 4.12 -13.41 14.45
CA PRO A 123 3.08 -13.94 15.33
C PRO A 123 2.58 -15.30 14.81
N SER A 124 2.29 -16.20 15.74
CA SER A 124 1.83 -17.55 15.45
C SER A 124 0.57 -17.95 16.22
N LYS A 125 0.25 -17.20 17.27
CA LYS A 125 -0.89 -17.45 18.15
C LYS A 125 -1.73 -16.18 18.28
N GLN A 126 -2.99 -16.36 18.54
CA GLN A 126 -3.92 -15.30 18.89
C GLN A 126 -3.35 -14.46 20.05
N GLY A 127 -3.53 -13.12 20.02
CA GLY A 127 -2.94 -12.21 21.00
C GLY A 127 -1.46 -11.88 20.79
N GLU A 128 -0.81 -12.42 19.76
CA GLU A 128 0.56 -12.03 19.35
C GLU A 128 0.52 -11.02 18.19
N ILE A 129 1.51 -10.11 18.16
CA ILE A 129 1.65 -9.09 17.11
C ILE A 129 3.13 -8.89 16.77
N ALA A 130 3.42 -8.64 15.49
CA ALA A 130 4.70 -8.09 15.05
C ALA A 130 4.49 -6.68 14.52
N LEU A 131 5.22 -5.70 15.05
CA LEU A 131 5.11 -4.30 14.67
C LEU A 131 6.07 -3.95 13.53
N SER A 132 5.74 -2.90 12.80
CA SER A 132 6.70 -2.23 11.91
C SER A 132 8.00 -1.94 12.64
N SER A 133 9.14 -2.16 11.98
CA SER A 133 10.48 -1.93 12.52
C SER A 133 10.74 -0.49 12.96
N VAL A 134 9.95 0.48 12.49
CA VAL A 134 9.99 1.88 12.93
C VAL A 134 9.78 2.02 14.46
N TYR A 135 9.08 1.05 15.06
CA TYR A 135 8.74 1.06 16.48
C TYR A 135 9.72 0.28 17.39
N GLN A 136 10.80 -0.28 16.82
CA GLN A 136 11.76 -1.12 17.59
C GLN A 136 12.50 -0.39 18.71
N ASP A 137 12.61 0.94 18.62
CA ASP A 137 13.24 1.78 19.64
C ASP A 137 12.25 2.23 20.73
N LYS A 138 10.93 2.22 20.41
CA LYS A 138 9.86 2.63 21.32
C LYS A 138 9.33 1.47 22.16
N TYR A 139 9.30 0.26 21.60
CA TYR A 139 8.76 -0.94 22.27
C TYR A 139 9.77 -2.08 22.31
N LYS A 140 9.58 -3.01 23.24
CA LYS A 140 10.38 -4.23 23.39
C LYS A 140 9.53 -5.47 23.10
N ILE A 141 10.20 -6.55 22.69
CA ILE A 141 9.56 -7.86 22.59
C ILE A 141 9.07 -8.26 23.98
N GLY A 142 7.80 -8.68 24.07
CA GLY A 142 7.10 -8.99 25.31
C GLY A 142 6.22 -7.86 25.85
N ASP A 143 6.40 -6.63 25.40
CA ASP A 143 5.51 -5.53 25.78
C ASP A 143 4.10 -5.76 25.22
N LYS A 144 3.11 -5.17 25.89
CA LYS A 144 1.73 -5.15 25.42
C LYS A 144 1.41 -3.86 24.70
N ILE A 145 0.67 -3.96 23.61
CA ILE A 145 0.15 -2.83 22.86
C ILE A 145 -1.36 -3.01 22.68
N SER A 146 -2.13 -1.93 22.84
CA SER A 146 -3.59 -1.95 22.74
C SER A 146 -4.07 -0.98 21.67
N PHE A 147 -5.11 -1.37 20.97
CA PHE A 147 -5.74 -0.57 19.93
C PHE A 147 -7.24 -0.42 20.23
N SER A 148 -7.85 0.59 19.63
CA SER A 148 -9.30 0.73 19.48
C SER A 148 -9.64 0.71 18.00
N GLU A 149 -10.75 0.07 17.66
CA GLU A 149 -11.26 0.09 16.30
C GLU A 149 -12.61 0.81 16.25
N LYS A 150 -12.95 1.34 15.07
CA LYS A 150 -14.31 1.78 14.78
C LYS A 150 -15.11 0.53 14.44
N GLU A 151 -16.28 0.40 15.06
CA GLU A 151 -17.24 -0.67 14.74
C GLU A 151 -17.45 -0.78 13.23
N GLY A 152 -17.59 -2.00 12.75
CA GLY A 152 -17.93 -2.26 11.35
C GLY A 152 -19.38 -1.83 11.04
N ASP A 153 -19.76 -1.86 9.77
CA ASP A 153 -21.11 -1.47 9.32
C ASP A 153 -22.24 -2.34 9.93
N ASN A 154 -21.88 -3.51 10.45
CA ASN A 154 -22.78 -4.42 11.18
C ASN A 154 -22.82 -4.16 12.68
N GLY A 155 -22.17 -3.11 13.19
CA GLY A 155 -22.08 -2.79 14.61
C GLY A 155 -21.21 -3.74 15.43
N LYS A 156 -20.33 -4.54 14.77
CA LYS A 156 -19.41 -5.49 15.41
C LYS A 156 -17.97 -5.13 15.12
N ASP A 157 -17.10 -5.46 16.07
CA ASP A 157 -15.67 -5.38 15.89
C ASP A 157 -15.20 -6.46 14.90
N VAL A 158 -14.23 -6.10 14.06
CA VAL A 158 -13.57 -7.00 13.11
C VAL A 158 -12.43 -7.75 13.77
N LEU A 159 -11.83 -7.19 14.83
CA LEU A 159 -10.80 -7.83 15.62
C LEU A 159 -11.41 -8.54 16.84
N LYS A 160 -11.04 -9.79 17.07
CA LYS A 160 -11.43 -10.55 18.27
C LYS A 160 -10.76 -10.03 19.53
N GLU A 161 -9.64 -9.35 19.38
CA GLU A 161 -8.82 -8.85 20.49
C GLU A 161 -8.26 -7.48 20.15
N HIS A 162 -8.13 -6.63 21.17
CA HIS A 162 -7.63 -5.28 21.06
C HIS A 162 -6.30 -5.07 21.79
N THR A 163 -5.81 -6.09 22.52
CA THR A 163 -4.53 -6.03 23.23
C THR A 163 -3.66 -7.21 22.83
N PHE A 164 -2.47 -6.90 22.36
CA PHE A 164 -1.54 -7.87 21.81
C PHE A 164 -0.19 -7.82 22.53
N THR A 165 0.49 -8.96 22.54
CA THR A 165 1.89 -9.07 23.01
C THR A 165 2.83 -9.00 21.81
N ILE A 166 3.81 -8.10 21.84
CA ILE A 166 4.78 -7.90 20.77
C ILE A 166 5.75 -9.09 20.73
N THR A 167 5.81 -9.77 19.58
CA THR A 167 6.70 -10.91 19.35
C THR A 167 7.88 -10.61 18.44
N GLY A 168 7.79 -9.52 17.68
CA GLY A 168 8.85 -9.11 16.77
C GLY A 168 8.61 -7.77 16.10
N PHE A 169 9.61 -7.39 15.30
CA PHE A 169 9.61 -6.20 14.47
C PHE A 169 9.90 -6.62 13.03
N VAL A 170 9.13 -6.07 12.09
CA VAL A 170 9.10 -6.50 10.69
C VAL A 170 9.18 -5.32 9.72
N GLN A 171 9.63 -5.61 8.50
CA GLN A 171 9.50 -4.74 7.35
C GLN A 171 8.54 -5.37 6.33
N SER A 172 7.65 -4.55 5.79
CA SER A 172 6.71 -4.96 4.75
C SER A 172 7.40 -4.93 3.40
N SER A 173 7.02 -5.85 2.51
CA SER A 173 7.42 -5.77 1.10
C SER A 173 6.49 -4.89 0.26
N GLU A 174 5.37 -4.45 0.82
CA GLU A 174 4.41 -3.54 0.19
C GLU A 174 4.57 -2.10 0.69
N ILE A 175 4.72 -1.92 2.02
CA ILE A 175 4.90 -0.60 2.66
C ILE A 175 6.39 -0.38 2.89
N LEU A 176 7.08 0.24 1.95
CA LEU A 176 8.52 0.41 1.96
C LEU A 176 8.99 1.70 2.63
N SER A 177 8.12 2.70 2.72
CA SER A 177 8.45 3.96 3.40
C SER A 177 8.47 3.78 4.91
N SER A 178 9.34 4.51 5.60
CA SER A 178 9.37 4.63 7.06
C SER A 178 8.77 5.94 7.56
N VAL A 179 8.44 6.85 6.65
CA VAL A 179 7.96 8.22 6.95
C VAL A 179 6.52 8.39 6.51
N ASP A 180 6.23 8.08 5.25
CA ASP A 180 4.88 8.08 4.69
C ASP A 180 4.45 6.62 4.46
N LEU A 181 3.57 6.14 5.32
CA LEU A 181 3.06 4.76 5.30
C LEU A 181 1.73 4.63 4.54
N GLY A 182 1.20 5.75 4.07
CA GLY A 182 -0.06 5.83 3.34
C GLY A 182 -1.24 6.34 4.17
N SER A 183 -2.40 6.42 3.53
CA SER A 183 -3.65 6.89 4.13
C SER A 183 -4.31 5.83 5.01
N SER A 184 -5.08 6.30 6.00
CA SER A 184 -5.88 5.47 6.90
C SER A 184 -7.35 5.91 6.90
N THR A 185 -8.24 4.97 7.19
CA THR A 185 -9.66 5.24 7.46
C THR A 185 -9.92 5.55 8.94
N ALA A 186 -8.89 5.48 9.79
CA ALA A 186 -8.97 5.67 11.23
C ALA A 186 -8.04 6.80 11.71
N GLY A 187 -8.24 7.25 12.93
CA GLY A 187 -7.40 8.25 13.60
C GLY A 187 -7.30 9.57 12.85
N SER A 188 -6.04 10.00 12.61
CA SER A 188 -5.76 11.26 11.91
C SER A 188 -5.91 11.19 10.37
N GLY A 189 -6.28 10.03 9.81
CA GLY A 189 -6.36 9.83 8.36
C GLY A 189 -5.04 9.42 7.70
N GLU A 190 -3.94 9.36 8.46
CA GLU A 190 -2.62 8.92 8.02
C GLU A 190 -2.14 7.74 8.85
N LEU A 191 -1.55 6.74 8.20
CA LEU A 191 -0.91 5.63 8.89
C LEU A 191 0.37 6.10 9.59
N LYS A 192 0.48 5.81 10.87
CA LYS A 192 1.70 6.01 11.66
C LYS A 192 2.46 4.69 11.87
N GLY A 193 1.80 3.56 11.65
CA GLY A 193 2.40 2.24 11.73
C GLY A 193 1.59 1.17 11.03
N TYR A 194 2.21 0.03 10.83
CA TYR A 194 1.53 -1.21 10.46
C TYR A 194 2.00 -2.34 11.37
N ALA A 195 1.19 -3.38 11.42
CA ALA A 195 1.51 -4.56 12.19
C ALA A 195 0.93 -5.81 11.54
N VAL A 196 1.44 -6.95 11.96
CA VAL A 196 1.01 -8.27 11.51
C VAL A 196 0.48 -9.04 12.69
N VAL A 197 -0.70 -9.63 12.53
CA VAL A 197 -1.35 -10.51 13.50
C VAL A 197 -1.72 -11.84 12.82
N PRO A 198 -1.98 -12.92 13.57
CA PRO A 198 -2.51 -14.15 12.97
C PRO A 198 -3.85 -13.90 12.28
N GLU A 199 -4.14 -14.66 11.24
CA GLU A 199 -5.44 -14.63 10.56
C GLU A 199 -6.60 -14.89 11.53
N SER A 200 -6.41 -15.75 12.54
CA SER A 200 -7.38 -16.08 13.59
C SER A 200 -7.77 -14.90 14.49
N SER A 201 -7.04 -13.79 14.45
CA SER A 201 -7.37 -12.56 15.18
C SER A 201 -8.52 -11.77 14.56
N PHE A 202 -8.91 -12.10 13.33
CA PHE A 202 -10.02 -11.45 12.63
C PHE A 202 -11.32 -12.25 12.80
N ASP A 203 -12.43 -11.52 12.94
CA ASP A 203 -13.81 -12.02 12.99
C ASP A 203 -14.59 -11.45 11.81
N SER A 204 -14.35 -12.01 10.64
CA SER A 204 -14.98 -11.56 9.40
C SER A 204 -15.17 -12.73 8.45
N ASP A 205 -16.37 -12.80 7.85
CA ASP A 205 -16.73 -13.80 6.85
C ASP A 205 -16.25 -13.42 5.44
N VAL A 206 -15.69 -12.22 5.27
CA VAL A 206 -15.18 -11.72 3.99
C VAL A 206 -13.73 -11.30 4.12
N TYR A 207 -12.91 -11.57 3.12
CA TYR A 207 -11.55 -11.06 3.05
C TYR A 207 -11.54 -9.58 2.70
N MET A 208 -10.52 -8.86 3.10
CA MET A 208 -10.39 -7.41 2.84
C MET A 208 -9.49 -7.12 1.64
N ILE A 209 -8.62 -8.07 1.29
CA ILE A 209 -7.60 -7.91 0.27
C ILE A 209 -7.34 -9.24 -0.43
N ALA A 210 -7.18 -9.18 -1.75
CA ALA A 210 -6.63 -10.26 -2.57
C ALA A 210 -5.32 -9.76 -3.20
N ARG A 211 -4.25 -10.51 -3.02
CA ARG A 211 -2.92 -10.25 -3.58
C ARG A 211 -2.66 -11.22 -4.71
N LEU A 212 -2.28 -10.69 -5.87
CA LEU A 212 -2.02 -11.48 -7.07
C LEU A 212 -0.55 -11.34 -7.46
N ALA A 213 0.13 -12.47 -7.59
CA ALA A 213 1.51 -12.56 -8.10
C ALA A 213 1.48 -13.32 -9.43
N TYR A 214 1.70 -12.61 -10.53
CA TYR A 214 1.63 -13.16 -11.89
C TYR A 214 2.88 -13.94 -12.25
N LYS A 215 2.69 -15.09 -12.89
CA LYS A 215 3.75 -16.05 -13.18
C LYS A 215 4.71 -15.55 -14.25
N ASP A 216 4.22 -14.79 -15.23
CA ASP A 216 4.98 -14.26 -16.37
C ASP A 216 5.86 -13.05 -16.03
N VAL A 217 5.62 -12.39 -14.88
CA VAL A 217 6.42 -11.26 -14.38
C VAL A 217 7.18 -11.57 -13.08
N ARG A 218 7.06 -12.77 -12.55
CA ARG A 218 7.60 -13.17 -11.23
C ARG A 218 9.08 -12.85 -11.01
N THR A 219 9.91 -12.97 -12.04
CA THR A 219 11.36 -12.71 -12.00
C THR A 219 11.76 -11.50 -12.83
N ALA A 220 10.78 -10.78 -13.39
CA ALA A 220 11.04 -9.58 -14.18
C ALA A 220 11.53 -8.43 -13.29
N ASN A 221 12.35 -7.56 -13.87
CA ASN A 221 12.73 -6.32 -13.20
C ASN A 221 11.55 -5.35 -13.20
N PRO A 222 10.98 -5.00 -12.02
CA PRO A 222 9.79 -4.17 -11.91
C PRO A 222 10.01 -2.71 -12.37
N TYR A 223 11.26 -2.32 -12.64
CA TYR A 223 11.64 -0.99 -13.12
C TYR A 223 11.77 -0.91 -14.65
N THR A 224 11.34 -1.94 -15.37
CA THR A 224 11.37 -1.99 -16.85
C THR A 224 10.00 -1.72 -17.45
N GLN A 225 10.00 -1.18 -18.68
CA GLN A 225 8.77 -0.95 -19.43
C GLN A 225 8.03 -2.28 -19.72
N ASP A 226 8.76 -3.37 -20.02
CA ASP A 226 8.16 -4.70 -20.28
C ASP A 226 7.35 -5.20 -19.07
N TYR A 227 7.88 -5.00 -17.85
CA TYR A 227 7.12 -5.33 -16.63
C TYR A 227 5.86 -4.48 -16.51
N THR A 228 6.00 -3.16 -16.68
CA THR A 228 4.88 -2.22 -16.57
C THR A 228 3.79 -2.56 -17.57
N ASP A 229 4.14 -2.79 -18.85
CA ASP A 229 3.17 -3.11 -19.90
C ASP A 229 2.42 -4.42 -19.64
N LYS A 230 3.10 -5.44 -19.11
CA LYS A 230 2.46 -6.72 -18.74
C LYS A 230 1.53 -6.55 -17.55
N VAL A 231 1.97 -5.85 -16.49
CA VAL A 231 1.15 -5.62 -15.31
C VAL A 231 -0.08 -4.79 -15.64
N SER A 232 0.06 -3.72 -16.46
CA SER A 232 -1.08 -2.92 -16.90
C SER A 232 -2.08 -3.73 -17.72
N LYS A 233 -1.59 -4.68 -18.54
CA LYS A 233 -2.49 -5.58 -19.26
C LYS A 233 -3.30 -6.48 -18.30
N HIS A 234 -2.65 -7.05 -17.29
CA HIS A 234 -3.32 -7.86 -16.28
C HIS A 234 -4.28 -7.02 -15.42
N GLU A 235 -3.93 -5.77 -15.14
CA GLU A 235 -4.81 -4.80 -14.46
C GLU A 235 -6.08 -4.55 -15.27
N ASP A 236 -5.96 -4.21 -16.56
CA ASP A 236 -7.10 -4.04 -17.47
C ASP A 236 -8.00 -5.28 -17.54
N GLU A 237 -7.41 -6.48 -17.49
CA GLU A 237 -8.14 -7.75 -17.49
C GLU A 237 -8.91 -7.95 -16.16
N LEU A 238 -8.29 -7.67 -15.02
CA LEU A 238 -8.95 -7.74 -13.71
C LEU A 238 -10.04 -6.68 -13.56
N GLU A 239 -9.81 -5.45 -13.99
CA GLU A 239 -10.84 -4.39 -13.96
C GLU A 239 -12.06 -4.79 -14.77
N LYS A 240 -11.87 -5.36 -15.95
CA LYS A 240 -12.99 -5.90 -16.76
C LYS A 240 -13.69 -7.04 -16.05
N LEU A 241 -12.96 -7.90 -15.37
CA LEU A 241 -13.50 -9.04 -14.65
C LEU A 241 -14.38 -8.59 -13.47
N VAL A 242 -13.95 -7.58 -12.70
CA VAL A 242 -14.69 -7.08 -11.54
C VAL A 242 -15.73 -6.00 -11.87
N LYS A 243 -15.85 -5.59 -13.13
CA LYS A 243 -16.64 -4.45 -13.56
C LYS A 243 -18.10 -4.50 -13.10
N ASP A 244 -18.72 -5.67 -13.14
CA ASP A 244 -20.14 -5.85 -12.82
C ASP A 244 -20.37 -6.23 -11.34
N GLN A 245 -19.27 -6.42 -10.57
CA GLN A 245 -19.34 -6.82 -9.16
C GLN A 245 -19.95 -5.77 -8.24
N PRO A 246 -19.78 -4.45 -8.43
CA PRO A 246 -20.47 -3.44 -7.62
C PRO A 246 -21.99 -3.67 -7.58
N ALA A 247 -22.62 -3.80 -8.74
CA ALA A 247 -24.06 -4.00 -8.83
C ALA A 247 -24.50 -5.37 -8.30
N ASN A 248 -23.76 -6.44 -8.60
CA ASN A 248 -24.04 -7.79 -8.11
C ASN A 248 -23.94 -7.83 -6.56
N ARG A 249 -22.89 -7.26 -6.00
CA ARG A 249 -22.67 -7.23 -4.55
C ARG A 249 -23.72 -6.39 -3.84
N LEU A 250 -24.12 -5.24 -4.40
CA LEU A 250 -25.21 -4.44 -3.86
C LEU A 250 -26.52 -5.24 -3.80
N LYS A 251 -26.83 -5.99 -4.87
CA LYS A 251 -28.01 -6.86 -4.91
C LYS A 251 -27.95 -7.93 -3.83
N GLU A 252 -26.81 -8.58 -3.64
CA GLU A 252 -26.60 -9.58 -2.58
C GLU A 252 -26.77 -8.98 -1.19
N LEU A 253 -26.14 -7.82 -0.93
CA LEU A 253 -26.22 -7.13 0.37
C LEU A 253 -27.66 -6.71 0.72
N LYS A 254 -28.48 -6.42 -0.29
CA LYS A 254 -29.88 -6.02 -0.10
C LYS A 254 -30.86 -7.19 -0.05
N ALA A 255 -30.48 -8.39 -0.53
CA ALA A 255 -31.43 -9.50 -0.73
C ALA A 255 -32.06 -10.00 0.58
N ASP A 256 -31.26 -10.35 1.56
CA ASP A 256 -31.75 -10.89 2.84
C ASP A 256 -32.51 -9.84 3.67
N PRO A 257 -31.98 -8.61 3.87
CA PRO A 257 -32.72 -7.57 4.57
C PRO A 257 -34.02 -7.19 3.89
N GLN A 258 -34.05 -7.15 2.54
CA GLN A 258 -35.30 -6.86 1.78
C GLN A 258 -36.34 -7.96 2.00
N ALA A 259 -35.93 -9.24 1.97
CA ALA A 259 -36.83 -10.35 2.24
C ALA A 259 -37.44 -10.29 3.67
N GLU A 260 -36.65 -9.87 4.65
CA GLU A 260 -37.13 -9.67 6.03
C GLU A 260 -38.14 -8.50 6.11
N ILE A 261 -37.85 -7.38 5.46
CA ILE A 261 -38.77 -6.22 5.37
C ILE A 261 -40.08 -6.63 4.68
N ASP A 262 -40.02 -7.37 3.59
CA ASP A 262 -41.19 -7.85 2.84
C ASP A 262 -42.05 -8.79 3.71
N GLN A 263 -41.42 -9.67 4.49
CA GLN A 263 -42.11 -10.54 5.44
C GLN A 263 -42.79 -9.72 6.56
N GLN A 264 -42.09 -8.76 7.16
CA GLN A 264 -42.66 -7.91 8.20
C GLN A 264 -43.81 -7.05 7.66
N THR A 265 -43.67 -6.54 6.42
CA THR A 265 -44.72 -5.79 5.74
C THR A 265 -45.97 -6.64 5.53
N SER A 266 -45.82 -7.90 5.10
CA SER A 266 -46.95 -8.84 4.94
C SER A 266 -47.65 -9.14 6.27
N GLN A 267 -46.88 -9.30 7.36
CA GLN A 267 -47.43 -9.47 8.69
C GLN A 267 -48.20 -8.23 9.16
N LEU A 268 -47.66 -7.06 8.91
CA LEU A 268 -48.31 -5.77 9.21
C LEU A 268 -49.65 -5.63 8.49
N GLN A 269 -49.69 -5.91 7.17
CA GLN A 269 -50.91 -5.86 6.36
C GLN A 269 -51.99 -6.84 6.89
N THR A 270 -51.57 -8.01 7.35
CA THR A 270 -52.49 -8.99 7.96
C THR A 270 -53.05 -8.44 9.28
N ALA A 271 -52.19 -7.84 10.13
CA ALA A 271 -52.62 -7.25 11.40
C ALA A 271 -53.55 -6.05 11.19
N GLU A 272 -53.28 -5.17 10.20
CA GLU A 272 -54.16 -4.07 9.82
C GLU A 272 -55.52 -4.58 9.38
N THR A 273 -55.56 -5.63 8.54
CA THR A 273 -56.79 -6.24 8.07
C THR A 273 -57.63 -6.83 9.22
N GLU A 274 -56.98 -7.54 10.14
CA GLU A 274 -57.65 -8.08 11.33
C GLU A 274 -58.18 -6.99 12.27
N LEU A 275 -57.39 -5.94 12.48
CA LEU A 275 -57.80 -4.77 13.28
C LEU A 275 -59.02 -4.09 12.66
N ASN A 276 -59.03 -3.85 11.35
CA ASN A 276 -60.15 -3.25 10.65
C ASN A 276 -61.40 -4.12 10.78
N LYS A 277 -61.27 -5.46 10.67
CA LYS A 277 -62.38 -6.40 10.85
C LYS A 277 -62.94 -6.33 12.27
N LYS A 278 -62.07 -6.28 13.27
CA LYS A 278 -62.48 -6.11 14.71
C LYS A 278 -63.19 -4.78 14.95
N LEU A 279 -62.71 -3.73 14.33
CA LEU A 279 -63.32 -2.40 14.42
C LEU A 279 -64.75 -2.37 13.80
N GLU A 280 -64.93 -2.97 12.66
CA GLU A 280 -66.23 -3.11 12.02
C GLU A 280 -67.18 -3.98 12.82
N GLN A 281 -66.70 -5.08 13.40
CA GLN A 281 -67.51 -5.94 14.28
C GLN A 281 -67.89 -5.20 15.57
N ALA A 282 -67.03 -4.44 16.17
CA ALA A 282 -67.30 -3.64 17.35
C ALA A 282 -68.39 -2.57 17.08
N LYS A 283 -68.28 -1.91 15.91
CA LYS A 283 -69.30 -0.95 15.48
C LYS A 283 -70.65 -1.60 15.22
N ALA A 284 -70.69 -2.75 14.55
CA ALA A 284 -71.91 -3.48 14.21
C ALA A 284 -72.62 -4.03 15.48
N SER A 285 -71.86 -4.37 16.52
CA SER A 285 -72.42 -4.86 17.81
C SER A 285 -72.71 -3.76 18.82
N GLY A 286 -72.46 -2.51 18.50
CA GLY A 286 -72.59 -1.36 19.41
C GLY A 286 -71.63 -1.34 20.58
N GLN A 287 -70.55 -2.12 20.52
CA GLN A 287 -69.52 -2.19 21.56
C GLN A 287 -68.36 -1.19 21.32
N ASP A 288 -68.42 -0.44 20.24
CA ASP A 288 -67.45 0.59 19.88
C ASP A 288 -67.29 1.71 20.99
N LYS A 289 -68.31 1.87 21.84
CA LYS A 289 -68.28 2.79 22.99
C LYS A 289 -67.84 2.16 24.30
N ASN A 290 -67.55 0.86 24.34
CA ASN A 290 -67.08 0.19 25.54
C ASN A 290 -65.60 0.55 25.80
N PRO A 291 -65.26 1.14 27.00
CA PRO A 291 -63.88 1.59 27.30
C PRO A 291 -62.83 0.46 27.20
N LEU A 292 -63.18 -0.81 27.52
CA LEU A 292 -62.27 -1.94 27.39
C LEU A 292 -61.98 -2.25 25.92
N VAL A 293 -63.01 -2.25 25.08
CA VAL A 293 -62.85 -2.51 23.65
C VAL A 293 -62.08 -1.37 22.96
N GLN A 294 -62.36 -0.13 23.32
CA GLN A 294 -61.62 1.04 22.84
C GLN A 294 -60.15 0.97 23.24
N GLY A 295 -59.84 0.62 24.49
CA GLY A 295 -58.47 0.44 24.96
C GLY A 295 -57.69 -0.62 24.17
N GLN A 296 -58.32 -1.78 23.90
CA GLN A 296 -57.69 -2.83 23.09
C GLN A 296 -57.46 -2.41 21.59
N LEU A 297 -58.43 -1.70 21.02
CA LEU A 297 -58.28 -1.19 19.64
C LEU A 297 -57.22 -0.12 19.54
N THR A 298 -57.14 0.81 20.50
CA THR A 298 -56.09 1.83 20.55
C THR A 298 -54.71 1.19 20.72
N GLN A 299 -54.55 0.25 21.66
CA GLN A 299 -53.29 -0.47 21.81
C GLN A 299 -52.87 -1.18 20.54
N ALA A 300 -53.79 -1.87 19.84
CA ALA A 300 -53.47 -2.53 18.57
C ALA A 300 -53.11 -1.52 17.44
N GLN A 301 -53.73 -0.34 17.43
CA GLN A 301 -53.38 0.76 16.52
C GLN A 301 -51.98 1.26 16.80
N ASP A 302 -51.64 1.48 18.08
CA ASP A 302 -50.31 1.97 18.47
C ASP A 302 -49.21 0.93 18.13
N GLU A 303 -49.45 -0.37 18.37
CA GLU A 303 -48.53 -1.45 17.99
C GLU A 303 -48.31 -1.51 16.45
N ILE A 304 -49.36 -1.31 15.66
CA ILE A 304 -49.29 -1.26 14.20
C ILE A 304 -48.50 -0.04 13.74
N ALA A 305 -48.75 1.14 14.34
CA ALA A 305 -48.03 2.37 14.03
C ALA A 305 -46.54 2.26 14.32
N GLU A 306 -46.18 1.69 15.47
CA GLU A 306 -44.79 1.44 15.85
C GLU A 306 -44.09 0.49 14.87
N LYS A 307 -44.71 -0.64 14.53
CA LYS A 307 -44.17 -1.58 13.52
C LYS A 307 -44.00 -0.96 12.16
N LYS A 308 -44.93 -0.09 11.76
CA LYS A 308 -44.86 0.64 10.48
C LYS A 308 -43.66 1.58 10.42
N GLU A 309 -43.38 2.28 11.51
CA GLU A 309 -42.20 3.16 11.58
C GLU A 309 -40.91 2.35 11.60
N GLN A 310 -40.85 1.21 12.33
CA GLN A 310 -39.70 0.30 12.31
C GLN A 310 -39.40 -0.24 10.91
N ILE A 311 -40.43 -0.67 10.16
CA ILE A 311 -40.30 -1.13 8.78
C ILE A 311 -39.78 0.00 7.88
N LYS A 312 -40.30 1.21 8.05
CA LYS A 312 -39.86 2.37 7.27
C LYS A 312 -38.41 2.72 7.56
N GLU A 313 -37.99 2.73 8.83
CA GLU A 313 -36.59 2.96 9.23
C GLU A 313 -35.65 1.87 8.66
N ALA A 314 -36.09 0.62 8.67
CA ALA A 314 -35.34 -0.48 8.09
C ALA A 314 -35.17 -0.33 6.57
N GLN A 315 -36.26 0.08 5.87
CA GLN A 315 -36.20 0.35 4.44
C GLN A 315 -35.27 1.53 4.12
N GLU A 316 -35.35 2.62 4.88
CA GLU A 316 -34.48 3.78 4.69
C GLU A 316 -33.00 3.42 4.90
N LYS A 317 -32.68 2.59 5.90
CA LYS A 317 -31.33 2.05 6.12
C LYS A 317 -30.88 1.18 4.94
N LEU A 318 -31.74 0.28 4.46
CA LEU A 318 -31.46 -0.57 3.31
C LEU A 318 -31.20 0.23 2.03
N ASP A 319 -32.00 1.28 1.81
CA ASP A 319 -31.86 2.16 0.64
C ASP A 319 -30.59 3.01 0.72
N SER A 320 -30.11 3.32 1.93
CA SER A 320 -28.90 4.10 2.18
C SER A 320 -27.60 3.30 1.99
N ILE A 321 -27.66 1.97 1.76
CA ILE A 321 -26.48 1.17 1.45
C ILE A 321 -25.84 1.68 0.16
N ALA A 322 -24.63 2.21 0.26
CA ALA A 322 -23.88 2.71 -0.89
C ALA A 322 -23.50 1.55 -1.83
N GLU A 323 -23.40 1.85 -3.10
CA GLU A 323 -22.89 0.88 -4.07
C GLU A 323 -21.46 0.49 -3.72
N PRO A 324 -21.14 -0.81 -3.61
CA PRO A 324 -19.79 -1.29 -3.37
C PRO A 324 -18.81 -0.80 -4.41
N SER A 325 -17.57 -0.56 -4.03
CA SER A 325 -16.46 -0.30 -4.94
C SER A 325 -15.46 -1.44 -4.88
N TYR A 326 -14.87 -1.75 -6.03
CA TYR A 326 -13.75 -2.66 -6.17
C TYR A 326 -12.59 -1.88 -6.76
N ASP A 327 -11.47 -1.88 -6.07
CA ASP A 327 -10.27 -1.20 -6.51
C ASP A 327 -9.21 -2.24 -6.87
N VAL A 328 -8.64 -2.13 -8.06
CA VAL A 328 -7.49 -2.89 -8.52
C VAL A 328 -6.29 -1.94 -8.49
N TYR A 329 -5.20 -2.34 -7.87
CA TYR A 329 -4.01 -1.50 -7.72
C TYR A 329 -2.78 -2.22 -8.20
N THR A 330 -1.94 -1.52 -8.94
CA THR A 330 -0.54 -1.89 -9.13
C THR A 330 0.29 -1.53 -7.89
N ARG A 331 1.55 -1.96 -7.83
CA ARG A 331 2.50 -1.52 -6.79
C ARG A 331 2.66 0.00 -6.72
N ARG A 332 2.41 0.72 -7.82
CA ARG A 332 2.54 2.18 -7.91
C ARG A 332 1.32 2.93 -7.38
N GLU A 333 0.15 2.33 -7.44
CA GLU A 333 -1.13 3.00 -7.19
C GLU A 333 -1.74 2.66 -5.85
N ALA A 334 -1.26 1.60 -5.20
CA ALA A 334 -1.71 1.23 -3.87
C ALA A 334 -1.59 2.41 -2.89
N ARG A 335 -2.55 2.54 -1.99
CA ARG A 335 -2.60 3.64 -0.99
C ARG A 335 -1.37 3.72 -0.08
N TRP A 336 -0.48 2.73 -0.14
CA TRP A 336 0.78 2.62 0.60
C TRP A 336 2.00 2.56 -0.31
N SER A 337 1.86 2.96 -1.57
CA SER A 337 2.88 2.83 -2.62
C SER A 337 4.01 3.86 -2.55
N GLU A 338 3.91 4.89 -1.69
CA GLU A 338 4.84 6.02 -1.66
C GLU A 338 6.31 5.58 -1.60
N GLY A 339 6.63 4.58 -0.78
CA GLY A 339 7.98 4.04 -0.68
C GLY A 339 8.47 3.40 -1.98
N TYR A 340 7.59 2.70 -2.72
CA TYR A 340 7.93 2.12 -4.02
C TYR A 340 8.18 3.21 -5.07
N VAL A 341 7.28 4.18 -5.18
CA VAL A 341 7.37 5.29 -6.13
C VAL A 341 8.61 6.15 -5.86
N SER A 342 8.89 6.45 -4.60
CA SER A 342 10.09 7.19 -4.19
C SER A 342 11.37 6.44 -4.53
N TYR A 343 11.42 5.13 -4.29
CA TYR A 343 12.59 4.31 -4.63
C TYR A 343 12.84 4.29 -6.14
N GLU A 344 11.80 4.09 -6.94
CA GLU A 344 11.85 4.11 -8.40
C GLU A 344 12.29 5.48 -8.93
N THR A 345 11.71 6.56 -8.41
CA THR A 345 12.05 7.93 -8.77
C THR A 345 13.53 8.21 -8.46
N ASN A 346 14.02 7.83 -7.29
CA ASN A 346 15.41 7.99 -6.91
C ASN A 346 16.35 7.22 -7.86
N ALA A 347 16.02 5.97 -8.21
CA ALA A 347 16.80 5.20 -9.17
C ALA A 347 16.88 5.90 -10.53
N SER A 348 15.78 6.48 -11.02
CA SER A 348 15.72 7.27 -12.26
C SER A 348 16.53 8.57 -12.18
N VAL A 349 16.45 9.29 -11.06
CA VAL A 349 17.25 10.50 -10.81
C VAL A 349 18.74 10.19 -10.85
N PHE A 350 19.18 9.12 -10.17
CA PHE A 350 20.57 8.67 -10.21
C PHE A 350 20.99 8.25 -11.63
N GLN A 351 20.11 7.60 -12.40
CA GLN A 351 20.37 7.24 -13.79
C GLN A 351 20.61 8.49 -14.64
N ASN A 352 19.76 9.51 -14.54
CA ASN A 352 19.91 10.77 -15.27
C ASN A 352 21.18 11.52 -14.83
N LEU A 353 21.43 11.59 -13.52
CA LEU A 353 22.64 12.23 -12.99
C LEU A 353 23.90 11.52 -13.48
N SER A 354 23.90 10.19 -13.55
CA SER A 354 25.01 9.39 -14.05
C SER A 354 25.36 9.65 -15.53
N ASN A 355 24.41 10.14 -16.31
CA ASN A 355 24.63 10.48 -17.72
C ASN A 355 25.19 11.90 -17.91
N ILE A 356 24.76 12.84 -17.08
CA ILE A 356 25.06 14.29 -17.28
C ILE A 356 26.28 14.72 -16.47
N PHE A 357 26.35 14.38 -15.21
CA PHE A 357 27.33 14.90 -14.26
C PHE A 357 28.79 14.57 -14.65
N PRO A 358 29.14 13.33 -15.04
CA PRO A 358 30.51 13.03 -15.48
C PRO A 358 30.93 13.80 -16.72
N VAL A 359 30.02 14.06 -17.66
CA VAL A 359 30.31 14.84 -18.87
C VAL A 359 30.72 16.26 -18.49
N ILE A 360 30.01 16.90 -17.58
CA ILE A 360 30.34 18.22 -17.05
C ILE A 360 31.72 18.20 -16.37
N LEU A 361 32.01 17.22 -15.54
CA LEU A 361 33.29 17.08 -14.86
C LEU A 361 34.46 16.91 -15.84
N TYR A 362 34.30 16.05 -16.84
CA TYR A 362 35.34 15.89 -17.88
C TYR A 362 35.53 17.15 -18.75
N PHE A 363 34.45 17.88 -19.04
CA PHE A 363 34.54 19.16 -19.75
C PHE A 363 35.34 20.19 -18.94
N ILE A 364 35.06 20.32 -17.63
CA ILE A 364 35.85 21.18 -16.73
C ILE A 364 37.30 20.72 -16.67
N ALA A 365 37.56 19.41 -16.57
CA ALA A 365 38.92 18.87 -16.57
C ALA A 365 39.65 19.19 -17.87
N ALA A 366 39.01 19.10 -19.03
CA ALA A 366 39.57 19.47 -20.33
C ALA A 366 39.91 20.95 -20.40
N LEU A 367 39.01 21.84 -19.93
CA LEU A 367 39.28 23.29 -19.90
C LEU A 367 40.47 23.63 -18.99
N VAL A 368 40.51 23.07 -17.77
CA VAL A 368 41.62 23.31 -16.84
C VAL A 368 42.92 22.79 -17.42
N THR A 369 42.89 21.58 -18.02
CA THR A 369 44.08 21.02 -18.70
C THR A 369 44.56 21.94 -19.85
N PHE A 370 43.65 22.40 -20.71
CA PHE A 370 43.97 23.30 -21.84
C PHE A 370 44.61 24.59 -21.36
N VAL A 371 44.02 25.29 -20.39
CA VAL A 371 44.56 26.53 -19.82
C VAL A 371 45.93 26.29 -19.16
N THR A 372 46.07 25.21 -18.42
CA THR A 372 47.32 24.87 -17.73
C THR A 372 48.43 24.51 -18.67
N MET A 373 48.11 23.75 -19.73
CA MET A 373 49.10 23.40 -20.77
C MET A 373 49.48 24.63 -21.63
N GLY A 374 48.54 25.51 -21.92
CA GLY A 374 48.85 26.79 -22.61
C GLY A 374 49.89 27.63 -21.84
N ARG A 375 49.67 27.80 -20.53
CA ARG A 375 50.63 28.50 -19.65
C ARG A 375 51.98 27.78 -19.57
N PHE A 376 51.98 26.46 -19.51
CA PHE A 376 53.21 25.67 -19.48
C PHE A 376 54.03 25.85 -20.75
N VAL A 377 53.38 25.84 -21.93
CA VAL A 377 54.07 26.08 -23.23
C VAL A 377 54.65 27.48 -23.29
N GLU A 378 53.95 28.51 -22.82
CA GLU A 378 54.46 29.89 -22.75
C GLU A 378 55.68 30.00 -21.82
N GLU A 379 55.65 29.42 -20.62
CA GLU A 379 56.78 29.40 -19.71
C GLU A 379 58.02 28.70 -20.28
N GLU A 380 57.86 27.58 -20.96
CA GLU A 380 58.97 26.85 -21.62
C GLU A 380 59.48 27.61 -22.85
N ARG A 381 58.64 28.33 -23.59
CA ARG A 381 59.04 29.17 -24.70
C ARG A 381 59.88 30.37 -24.25
N ILE A 382 59.53 31.00 -23.13
CA ILE A 382 60.32 32.09 -22.53
C ILE A 382 61.69 31.56 -22.06
N LYS A 383 61.74 30.39 -21.38
CA LYS A 383 63.00 29.76 -21.00
C LYS A 383 63.88 29.41 -22.20
N ALA A 384 63.31 28.84 -23.24
CA ALA A 384 64.06 28.55 -24.49
C ALA A 384 64.54 29.76 -25.16
N GLY A 385 63.81 30.90 -25.12
CA GLY A 385 64.24 32.21 -25.64
C GLY A 385 65.47 32.83 -24.91
N THR A 386 65.45 32.74 -23.58
CA THR A 386 66.54 33.19 -22.70
C THR A 386 67.83 32.38 -22.86
N PHE A 387 67.75 31.12 -23.31
CA PHE A 387 68.98 30.32 -23.62
C PHE A 387 69.57 30.58 -24.99
N LYS A 388 68.84 31.30 -25.88
CA LYS A 388 69.34 31.71 -27.20
C LYS A 388 69.88 33.15 -27.29
N ALA A 389 69.61 33.99 -26.31
CA ALA A 389 70.16 35.29 -26.12
C ALA A 389 71.48 35.24 -25.34
#